data_2b60bf56dc880e42b9a44ee35afbb253
#
_entry.id   2b60bf56dc880e42b9a44ee35afbb253
#
_cell.length_a   1.000
_cell.length_b   1.000
_cell.length_c   1.000
_cell.angle_alpha   90.00
_cell.angle_beta   90.00
_cell.angle_gamma   90.00
#
_symmetry.space_group_name_H-M   'P 1'
#
loop_
_entity.id
_entity.type
_entity.pdbx_description
1 polymer ?
#
loop_
_entity_poly.entity_id
_entity_poly.type
_entity_poly.pdbx_seq_one_letter_code
_entity_poly.pdbx_strand_id
1 'polypeptide(L)'
;MRIGMRMAFTIACFAGIAAAETWTGAIIDVMCRPEHIESGVKKCPNVRQCMLSPLCQSSGYGIVLESGTFLKFDAAGNAQALKLLKAMTKEEGLKATVKGTLKRDVITVEKLEIE
;
A
#
# COMPACT_ATOMS: atom_id res chain seq x y z
N MET A 1 9.72 -42.00 24.90
CA MET A 1 9.67 -41.54 24.51
C MET A 1 9.51 -40.70 24.12
N ARG A 2 9.42 -40.33 23.93
CA ARG A 2 9.31 -39.60 23.59
C ARG A 2 9.10 -38.84 23.09
N ILE A 3 9.19 -38.52 22.85
CA ILE A 3 9.01 -38.01 22.38
C ILE A 3 8.56 -37.06 22.11
N GLY A 4 8.34 -36.85 21.77
CA GLY A 4 7.72 -35.97 21.27
C GLY A 4 8.05 -34.78 21.47
N MET A 5 8.37 -34.39 21.91
CA MET A 5 8.58 -33.31 22.31
C MET A 5 9.18 -32.55 21.53
N ARG A 6 9.69 -32.84 20.81
CA ARG A 6 10.34 -32.13 20.15
C ARG A 6 9.82 -31.19 19.36
N MET A 7 8.99 -31.28 18.89
CA MET A 7 8.46 -30.53 17.98
C MET A 7 8.09 -29.31 18.46
N ALA A 8 7.81 -29.19 19.51
CA ALA A 8 7.28 -28.01 19.96
C ALA A 8 8.15 -26.88 19.66
N PHE A 9 9.38 -27.06 19.70
CA PHE A 9 10.11 -25.97 19.56
C PHE A 9 10.20 -25.49 18.28
N THR A 10 9.83 -26.11 17.37
CA THR A 10 9.83 -25.58 16.10
C THR A 10 9.09 -24.38 16.01
N ILE A 11 8.05 -24.24 16.73
CA ILE A 11 7.27 -23.10 16.63
C ILE A 11 7.98 -21.91 16.98
N ALA A 12 8.88 -21.99 17.86
CA ALA A 12 9.57 -20.82 18.27
C ALA A 12 10.27 -20.15 17.12
N CYS A 13 10.60 -20.87 16.11
CA CYS A 13 11.27 -20.26 15.01
C CYS A 13 10.45 -19.26 14.28
N PHE A 14 9.15 -19.35 14.36
CA PHE A 14 8.36 -18.40 13.63
C PHE A 14 8.04 -17.17 14.39
N ALA A 15 8.42 -17.08 15.61
CA ALA A 15 7.99 -15.98 16.42
C ALA A 15 8.43 -14.63 15.88
N GLY A 16 9.49 -14.53 15.21
CA GLY A 16 9.91 -13.25 14.73
C GLY A 16 9.56 -12.92 13.31
N ILE A 17 8.81 -13.76 12.65
CA ILE A 17 8.51 -13.55 11.26
C ILE A 17 7.12 -13.01 11.08
N ALA A 18 7.01 -11.86 10.47
CA ALA A 18 5.70 -11.28 10.20
C ALA A 18 5.15 -11.89 8.95
N ALA A 19 3.93 -12.33 8.96
CA ALA A 19 3.29 -12.87 7.79
C ALA A 19 2.84 -11.74 6.90
N ALA A 20 2.91 -11.93 5.61
CA ALA A 20 2.42 -10.95 4.67
C ALA A 20 0.91 -10.86 4.77
N GLU A 21 0.39 -9.69 4.56
CA GLU A 21 -1.04 -9.43 4.58
C GLU A 21 -1.43 -8.80 3.26
N THR A 22 -2.72 -8.74 3.00
CA THR A 22 -3.23 -8.13 1.79
C THR A 22 -4.24 -7.04 2.14
N TRP A 23 -4.10 -5.90 1.52
CA TRP A 23 -5.03 -4.78 1.72
C TRP A 23 -5.56 -4.33 0.38
N THR A 24 -6.76 -3.82 0.37
CA THR A 24 -7.37 -3.24 -0.84
C THR A 24 -7.91 -1.86 -0.50
N GLY A 25 -7.68 -0.92 -1.36
CA GLY A 25 -8.20 0.42 -1.15
C GLY A 25 -7.98 1.30 -2.36
N ALA A 26 -8.47 2.51 -2.28
CA ALA A 26 -8.28 3.47 -3.36
C ALA A 26 -6.84 3.93 -3.36
N ILE A 27 -6.17 3.90 -4.50
CA ILE A 27 -4.80 4.36 -4.55
C ILE A 27 -4.79 5.87 -4.72
N ILE A 28 -3.94 6.56 -3.97
CA ILE A 28 -3.73 7.98 -4.15
C ILE A 28 -2.28 8.30 -3.85
N ASP A 29 -1.85 9.49 -4.21
CA ASP A 29 -0.51 9.90 -3.87
C ASP A 29 -0.49 10.49 -2.45
N VAL A 30 0.66 10.53 -1.85
CA VAL A 30 0.78 10.97 -0.46
C VAL A 30 0.33 12.42 -0.28
N MET A 31 0.53 13.27 -1.28
CA MET A 31 0.10 14.65 -1.16
C MET A 31 -1.40 14.79 -1.03
N CYS A 32 -2.15 13.82 -1.51
CA CYS A 32 -3.60 13.89 -1.48
C CYS A 32 -4.21 12.97 -0.44
N ARG A 33 -3.44 12.50 0.50
CA ARG A 33 -4.01 11.63 1.50
C ARG A 33 -5.03 12.40 2.36
N PRO A 34 -5.94 11.72 2.98
CA PRO A 34 -7.06 12.37 3.66
C PRO A 34 -6.68 13.48 4.62
N GLU A 35 -5.60 13.35 5.35
CA GLU A 35 -5.23 14.38 6.28
C GLU A 35 -4.80 15.67 5.61
N HIS A 36 -4.47 15.62 4.33
CA HIS A 36 -4.01 16.79 3.65
C HIS A 36 -5.10 17.50 2.85
N ILE A 37 -6.27 16.92 2.74
CA ILE A 37 -7.29 17.57 1.95
C ILE A 37 -8.41 18.10 2.77
N GLU A 38 -8.26 18.17 4.05
CA GLU A 38 -9.36 18.62 4.83
C GLU A 38 -9.61 20.06 4.68
N SER A 39 -8.74 20.84 4.22
CA SER A 39 -9.03 22.25 4.15
C SER A 39 -9.80 22.62 2.92
N GLY A 40 -10.44 21.74 2.32
CA GLY A 40 -11.30 22.07 1.23
C GLY A 40 -10.63 22.07 -0.08
N VAL A 41 -9.43 21.83 -0.14
CA VAL A 41 -8.83 21.83 -1.36
C VAL A 41 -9.19 20.73 -2.11
N LYS A 42 -9.60 20.20 -2.27
CA LYS A 42 -10.04 19.20 -2.91
C LYS A 42 -9.60 18.65 -3.84
N LYS A 43 -9.35 18.18 -4.09
CA LYS A 43 -9.28 17.58 -4.98
C LYS A 43 -8.24 16.94 -5.41
N CYS A 44 -7.65 16.20 -5.01
CA CYS A 44 -6.80 15.32 -5.51
C CYS A 44 -7.47 14.07 -5.64
N PRO A 45 -8.22 13.90 -6.54
CA PRO A 45 -9.00 12.75 -6.63
C PRO A 45 -8.16 11.56 -7.02
N ASN A 46 -8.75 10.42 -7.00
CA ASN A 46 -8.16 9.20 -7.43
C ASN A 46 -8.19 9.20 -8.96
N VAL A 47 -7.46 10.10 -9.55
CA VAL A 47 -7.41 10.28 -10.99
C VAL A 47 -5.99 10.02 -11.44
N ARG A 48 -5.84 9.14 -12.40
CA ARG A 48 -4.53 8.70 -12.87
C ARG A 48 -3.62 9.85 -13.29
N GLN A 49 -4.13 10.78 -14.08
CA GLN A 49 -3.32 11.87 -14.53
C GLN A 49 -2.84 12.73 -13.40
N CYS A 50 -3.68 12.95 -12.41
CA CYS A 50 -3.30 13.74 -11.27
C CYS A 50 -2.17 13.03 -10.51
N MET A 51 -2.28 11.74 -10.34
CA MET A 51 -1.27 10.98 -9.61
C MET A 51 0.05 10.88 -10.37
N LEU A 52 0.02 11.14 -11.67
CA LEU A 52 1.24 11.10 -12.45
C LEU A 52 1.92 12.44 -12.58
N SER A 53 1.38 13.49 -11.97
CA SER A 53 2.04 14.79 -12.02
C SER A 53 3.37 14.71 -11.25
N PRO A 54 4.34 15.50 -11.60
CA PRO A 54 5.67 15.38 -10.99
C PRO A 54 5.69 15.50 -9.49
N LEU A 55 4.90 16.39 -8.95
CA LEU A 55 4.88 16.56 -7.52
C LEU A 55 4.29 15.34 -6.84
N CYS A 56 3.25 14.77 -7.39
CA CYS A 56 2.62 13.60 -6.83
C CYS A 56 3.53 12.39 -6.95
N GLN A 57 4.22 12.26 -8.06
CA GLN A 57 5.17 11.16 -8.20
C GLN A 57 6.24 11.24 -7.13
N SER A 58 6.76 12.43 -6.85
CA SER A 58 7.79 12.55 -5.86
C SER A 58 7.28 12.33 -4.46
N SER A 59 6.02 12.56 -4.18
CA SER A 59 5.47 12.36 -2.85
C SER A 59 5.29 10.88 -2.53
N GLY A 60 5.19 10.02 -3.55
CA GLY A 60 4.93 8.60 -3.35
C GLY A 60 3.44 8.32 -3.28
N TYR A 61 3.10 7.07 -3.09
CA TYR A 61 1.72 6.60 -3.18
C TYR A 61 1.33 5.77 -1.96
N GLY A 62 0.07 5.49 -1.86
CA GLY A 62 -0.47 4.63 -0.83
C GLY A 62 -1.91 4.32 -1.10
N ILE A 63 -2.61 3.72 -0.15
CA ILE A 63 -4.01 3.38 -0.31
C ILE A 63 -4.82 3.93 0.84
N VAL A 64 -6.07 4.24 0.55
CA VAL A 64 -7.03 4.63 1.57
C VAL A 64 -7.96 3.46 1.76
N LEU A 65 -7.97 2.88 2.95
CA LEU A 65 -8.82 1.75 3.25
C LEU A 65 -10.26 2.20 3.44
N GLU A 66 -11.17 1.25 3.46
CA GLU A 66 -12.57 1.58 3.64
C GLU A 66 -12.78 2.35 4.93
N SER A 67 -11.98 2.12 5.94
CA SER A 67 -12.10 2.83 7.21
C SER A 67 -11.65 4.27 7.11
N GLY A 68 -11.03 4.67 6.02
CA GLY A 68 -10.46 6.00 5.87
C GLY A 68 -9.00 6.07 6.24
N THR A 69 -8.44 4.98 6.71
CA THR A 69 -7.04 4.96 7.09
C THR A 69 -6.15 4.96 5.86
N PHE A 70 -5.13 5.78 5.86
CA PHE A 70 -4.18 5.84 4.75
C PHE A 70 -2.94 5.03 5.10
N LEU A 71 -2.55 4.12 4.22
CA LEU A 71 -1.35 3.33 4.39
C LEU A 71 -0.40 3.65 3.24
N LYS A 72 0.82 4.11 3.56
CA LYS A 72 1.75 4.54 2.57
C LYS A 72 2.58 3.37 2.06
N PHE A 73 3.05 3.42 0.85
CA PHE A 73 3.94 2.39 0.31
C PHE A 73 5.39 2.76 0.59
N ASP A 74 6.23 1.76 0.68
CA ASP A 74 7.67 1.97 0.77
C ASP A 74 8.23 2.29 -0.63
N ALA A 75 9.51 2.45 -0.76
CA ALA A 75 10.13 2.82 -2.03
C ALA A 75 9.84 1.80 -3.13
N ALA A 76 9.86 0.52 -2.80
CA ALA A 76 9.59 -0.51 -3.79
C ALA A 76 8.14 -0.43 -4.25
N GLY A 77 7.22 -0.17 -3.33
CA GLY A 77 5.81 -0.03 -3.68
C GLY A 77 5.56 1.21 -4.52
N ASN A 78 6.25 2.29 -4.22
CA ASN A 78 6.11 3.52 -5.01
C ASN A 78 6.58 3.27 -6.45
N ALA A 79 7.67 2.54 -6.64
CA ALA A 79 8.15 2.24 -7.96
C ALA A 79 7.18 1.36 -8.73
N GLN A 80 6.60 0.36 -8.06
CA GLN A 80 5.62 -0.49 -8.70
C GLN A 80 4.37 0.29 -9.07
N ALA A 81 3.92 1.16 -8.18
CA ALA A 81 2.72 1.96 -8.42
C ALA A 81 2.93 2.86 -9.63
N LEU A 82 4.06 3.53 -9.70
CA LEU A 82 4.33 4.42 -10.81
C LEU A 82 4.34 3.67 -12.14
N LYS A 83 4.98 2.51 -12.16
CA LYS A 83 5.03 1.73 -13.36
C LYS A 83 3.64 1.28 -13.81
N LEU A 84 2.82 0.82 -12.87
CA LEU A 84 1.47 0.38 -13.19
C LEU A 84 0.59 1.54 -13.64
N LEU A 85 0.68 2.67 -12.97
CA LEU A 85 -0.13 3.84 -13.35
C LEU A 85 0.23 4.32 -14.75
N LYS A 86 1.50 4.25 -15.11
CA LYS A 86 1.90 4.68 -16.44
C LYS A 86 1.41 3.71 -17.51
N ALA A 87 1.29 2.44 -17.18
CA ALA A 87 0.90 1.45 -18.17
C ALA A 87 -0.59 1.31 -18.36
N MET A 88 -1.40 1.76 -17.44
CA MET A 88 -2.84 1.54 -17.53
C MET A 88 -3.53 2.68 -18.23
N THR A 89 -4.76 2.49 -18.63
CA THR A 89 -5.52 3.51 -19.32
C THR A 89 -6.72 4.01 -18.54
N LYS A 90 -7.13 3.31 -17.51
CA LYS A 90 -8.27 3.74 -16.72
C LYS A 90 -7.90 5.00 -15.97
N GLU A 91 -8.77 5.99 -15.97
CA GLU A 91 -8.45 7.30 -15.41
C GLU A 91 -8.99 7.56 -14.02
N GLU A 92 -10.08 6.94 -13.63
CA GLU A 92 -10.70 7.25 -12.36
C GLU A 92 -11.11 5.99 -11.63
N GLY A 93 -11.32 6.10 -10.35
CA GLY A 93 -11.81 4.98 -9.56
C GLY A 93 -10.79 3.87 -9.46
N LEU A 94 -9.52 4.21 -9.36
CA LEU A 94 -8.47 3.22 -9.33
C LEU A 94 -8.37 2.58 -7.96
N LYS A 95 -8.30 1.26 -7.94
CA LYS A 95 -8.23 0.52 -6.71
C LYS A 95 -6.99 -0.33 -6.72
N ALA A 96 -6.29 -0.40 -5.62
CA ALA A 96 -5.09 -1.19 -5.52
C ALA A 96 -5.26 -2.32 -4.55
N THR A 97 -4.67 -3.47 -4.87
CA THR A 97 -4.57 -4.59 -3.96
C THR A 97 -3.08 -4.77 -3.70
N VAL A 98 -2.71 -4.75 -2.44
CA VAL A 98 -1.33 -4.72 -2.03
C VAL A 98 -1.03 -5.87 -1.11
N LYS A 99 0.02 -6.62 -1.40
CA LYS A 99 0.48 -7.66 -0.51
C LYS A 99 1.81 -7.23 0.07
N GLY A 100 1.98 -7.36 1.36
CA GLY A 100 3.23 -7.00 2.00
C GLY A 100 3.12 -7.04 3.51
N THR A 101 4.00 -6.34 4.18
CA THR A 101 3.97 -6.29 5.64
C THR A 101 3.85 -4.85 6.08
N LEU A 102 3.11 -4.62 7.14
CA LEU A 102 2.86 -3.28 7.64
C LEU A 102 3.77 -2.98 8.81
N LYS A 103 4.38 -1.79 8.78
CA LYS A 103 5.16 -1.34 9.89
C LYS A 103 4.72 0.08 10.13
N ARG A 104 4.03 0.31 11.20
CA ARG A 104 3.40 1.59 11.49
C ARG A 104 2.36 1.86 10.42
N ASP A 105 2.51 2.86 9.62
CA ASP A 105 1.55 3.14 8.57
C ASP A 105 2.20 2.97 7.18
N VAL A 106 3.31 2.26 7.11
CA VAL A 106 4.00 2.04 5.85
C VAL A 106 3.98 0.56 5.50
N ILE A 107 3.57 0.24 4.28
CA ILE A 107 3.57 -1.12 3.80
C ILE A 107 4.87 -1.38 3.06
N THR A 108 5.58 -2.42 3.47
CA THR A 108 6.69 -2.93 2.69
C THR A 108 6.07 -3.79 1.61
N VAL A 109 6.00 -3.27 0.41
CA VAL A 109 5.19 -3.88 -0.64
C VAL A 109 5.92 -5.02 -1.33
N GLU A 110 5.29 -6.19 -1.37
CA GLU A 110 5.83 -7.31 -2.12
C GLU A 110 5.19 -7.36 -3.49
N LYS A 111 3.89 -7.15 -3.56
CA LYS A 111 3.18 -7.22 -4.83
C LYS A 111 2.07 -6.22 -4.85
N LEU A 112 1.91 -5.54 -5.96
CA LEU A 112 0.88 -4.52 -6.12
C LEU A 112 0.14 -4.74 -7.42
N GLU A 113 -1.17 -4.65 -7.35
CA GLU A 113 -2.02 -4.68 -8.54
C GLU A 113 -2.94 -3.49 -8.49
N ILE A 114 -3.23 -2.88 -9.63
CA ILE A 114 -4.15 -1.75 -9.70
C ILE A 114 -5.19 -2.04 -10.76
N GLU A 115 -6.43 -1.79 -10.44
CA GLU A 115 -7.50 -1.94 -11.43
C GLU A 115 -8.51 -0.81 -11.37
#